data_903d3dea37347fc84e02ac7df12c5045
#
_entry.id   903d3dea37347fc84e02ac7df12c5045
#
_cell.length_a   1.000
_cell.length_b   1.000
_cell.length_c   1.000
_cell.angle_alpha   90.00
_cell.angle_beta   90.00
_cell.angle_gamma   90.00
#
_symmetry.space_group_name_H-M   'P 1'
#
loop_
_entity.id
_entity.type
_entity.pdbx_description
1 polymer ?
#
loop_
_entity_poly.entity_id
_entity_poly.type
_entity_poly.pdbx_seq_one_letter_code
_entity_poly.pdbx_strand_id
1 'polypeptide(L)'
;MAAMSLERLSVIRAEVDAAVAALEDLSHGGRFVVSQPSAPGLDGAPQIPLLVCTPSGAAPASRPTLYFIHGGGFYCSDHLIGLDQILDTAERLGATLISVGYRLAPEHPYPAQINDAYAGLLWVADHADELGIDPERIIVTGPSAGGGLSAALALYVRDKGGPRLLGQLLAAPLLDDRNDSASALQMDDVELFDRSHNEFAWSSLLGDAQGGADVPQYAAPARATDLTGLPPTFLDVGSAECLRDEILAYAHRIWQASGKAELHVWPGGIHSFDRKAPEARISKAAVAARRNWLERLLATN
;
A
#
# COMPACT_ATOMS: atom_id res chain seq x y z
N MET A 1 -19.43 14.93 7.20
CA MET A 1 -18.21 15.76 7.07
C MET A 1 -18.27 16.62 5.81
N ALA A 2 -17.51 17.73 5.72
CA ALA A 2 -17.43 18.48 4.46
C ALA A 2 -16.77 17.59 3.39
N ALA A 3 -17.35 17.60 2.18
CA ALA A 3 -16.83 16.87 1.02
C ALA A 3 -15.37 17.25 0.72
N MET A 4 -14.62 16.34 0.11
CA MET A 4 -13.25 16.63 -0.33
C MET A 4 -13.29 17.69 -1.47
N SER A 5 -12.29 18.57 -1.42
CA SER A 5 -12.08 19.63 -2.41
C SER A 5 -10.58 19.93 -2.53
N LEU A 6 -10.17 20.63 -3.59
CA LEU A 6 -8.77 21.06 -3.76
C LEU A 6 -8.30 21.98 -2.63
N GLU A 7 -9.18 22.84 -2.09
CA GLU A 7 -8.87 23.69 -0.94
C GLU A 7 -8.59 22.83 0.31
N ARG A 8 -9.46 21.86 0.59
CA ARG A 8 -9.25 20.93 1.71
C ARG A 8 -8.01 20.07 1.53
N LEU A 9 -7.72 19.65 0.31
CA LEU A 9 -6.50 18.92 -0.02
C LEU A 9 -5.24 19.73 0.34
N SER A 10 -5.21 21.04 0.02
CA SER A 10 -4.08 21.89 0.36
C SER A 10 -3.85 22.00 1.88
N VAL A 11 -4.91 22.03 2.67
CA VAL A 11 -4.83 22.01 4.15
C VAL A 11 -4.27 20.68 4.64
N ILE A 12 -4.79 19.55 4.15
CA ILE A 12 -4.32 18.22 4.53
C ILE A 12 -2.83 18.05 4.19
N ARG A 13 -2.40 18.49 3.02
CA ARG A 13 -0.99 18.42 2.62
C ARG A 13 -0.10 19.29 3.49
N ALA A 14 -0.54 20.48 3.86
CA ALA A 14 0.21 21.33 4.79
C ALA A 14 0.36 20.69 6.18
N GLU A 15 -0.63 19.94 6.65
CA GLU A 15 -0.53 19.15 7.88
C GLU A 15 0.46 17.99 7.73
N VAL A 16 0.47 17.31 6.57
CA VAL A 16 1.46 16.26 6.25
C VAL A 16 2.87 16.84 6.20
N ASP A 17 3.07 17.95 5.50
CA ASP A 17 4.37 18.62 5.38
C ASP A 17 4.90 19.05 6.76
N ALA A 18 4.01 19.57 7.61
CA ALA A 18 4.36 19.93 8.99
C ALA A 18 4.73 18.70 9.83
N ALA A 19 4.03 17.57 9.64
CA ALA A 19 4.35 16.32 10.31
C ALA A 19 5.71 15.76 9.85
N VAL A 20 6.00 15.81 8.55
CA VAL A 20 7.31 15.41 8.00
C VAL A 20 8.43 16.31 8.54
N ALA A 21 8.21 17.62 8.54
CA ALA A 21 9.19 18.59 9.05
C ALA A 21 9.48 18.43 10.55
N ALA A 22 8.53 17.87 11.32
CA ALA A 22 8.66 17.61 12.75
C ALA A 22 9.36 16.26 13.06
N LEU A 23 9.72 15.45 12.06
CA LEU A 23 10.42 14.19 12.28
C LEU A 23 11.88 14.47 12.70
N GLU A 24 12.20 14.21 13.95
CA GLU A 24 13.56 14.40 14.49
C GLU A 24 14.41 13.14 14.38
N ASP A 25 13.80 11.96 14.45
CA ASP A 25 14.50 10.66 14.45
C ASP A 25 13.80 9.61 13.61
N LEU A 26 14.35 9.36 12.42
CA LEU A 26 13.89 8.30 11.54
C LEU A 26 14.40 6.91 11.97
N SER A 27 15.36 6.84 12.93
CA SER A 27 15.88 5.56 13.43
C SER A 27 14.98 4.91 14.47
N HIS A 28 13.91 5.60 14.90
CA HIS A 28 13.00 5.16 15.94
C HIS A 28 13.73 4.75 17.24
N GLY A 29 14.57 5.66 17.75
CA GLY A 29 15.35 5.41 18.96
C GLY A 29 16.54 4.46 18.75
N GLY A 30 17.10 4.42 17.55
CA GLY A 30 18.22 3.56 17.20
C GLY A 30 17.85 2.10 16.92
N ARG A 31 16.54 1.80 16.81
CA ARG A 31 16.05 0.44 16.44
C ARG A 31 16.43 0.07 15.02
N PHE A 32 16.60 1.07 14.14
CA PHE A 32 16.93 0.88 12.74
C PHE A 32 18.15 1.68 12.31
N VAL A 33 18.93 1.10 11.43
CA VAL A 33 19.88 1.82 10.59
C VAL A 33 19.11 2.36 9.40
N VAL A 34 19.20 3.67 9.18
CA VAL A 34 18.36 4.38 8.19
C VAL A 34 19.21 4.98 7.08
N SER A 35 18.75 4.84 5.86
CA SER A 35 19.27 5.56 4.69
C SER A 35 18.14 6.07 3.81
N GLN A 36 18.41 7.12 3.04
CA GLN A 36 17.44 7.77 2.14
C GLN A 36 18.03 7.86 0.72
N PRO A 37 18.15 6.74 0.02
CA PRO A 37 18.58 6.76 -1.37
C PRO A 37 17.46 7.26 -2.29
N SER A 38 17.80 7.51 -3.55
CA SER A 38 16.83 7.82 -4.60
C SER A 38 17.00 6.86 -5.77
N ALA A 39 15.89 6.30 -6.24
CA ALA A 39 15.85 5.49 -7.44
C ALA A 39 15.67 6.39 -8.69
N PRO A 40 16.26 6.07 -9.85
CA PRO A 40 15.98 6.79 -11.08
C PRO A 40 14.53 6.53 -11.52
N GLY A 41 13.82 7.60 -11.93
CA GLY A 41 12.50 7.45 -12.53
C GLY A 41 12.55 6.82 -13.92
N LEU A 42 11.46 6.15 -14.33
CA LEU A 42 11.34 5.57 -15.66
C LEU A 42 11.27 6.67 -16.73
N ASP A 43 11.84 6.39 -17.90
CA ASP A 43 11.73 7.26 -19.10
C ASP A 43 12.08 8.75 -18.86
N GLY A 44 13.04 9.02 -17.98
CA GLY A 44 13.46 10.37 -17.64
C GLY A 44 12.56 11.09 -16.63
N ALA A 45 11.64 10.39 -15.98
CA ALA A 45 10.86 10.93 -14.86
C ALA A 45 11.78 11.34 -13.68
N PRO A 46 11.32 12.19 -12.76
CA PRO A 46 12.08 12.58 -11.57
C PRO A 46 12.57 11.39 -10.76
N GLN A 47 13.61 11.61 -9.98
CA GLN A 47 14.10 10.61 -9.01
C GLN A 47 13.04 10.33 -7.95
N ILE A 48 12.98 9.09 -7.51
CA ILE A 48 12.00 8.58 -6.55
C ILE A 48 12.70 8.43 -5.20
N PRO A 49 12.31 9.20 -4.19
CA PRO A 49 12.89 9.08 -2.87
C PRO A 49 12.47 7.76 -2.22
N LEU A 50 13.42 7.10 -1.55
CA LEU A 50 13.19 5.89 -0.78
C LEU A 50 13.65 6.11 0.66
N LEU A 51 12.93 5.55 1.62
CA LEU A 51 13.39 5.39 2.99
C LEU A 51 13.70 3.92 3.22
N VAL A 52 14.93 3.61 3.58
CA VAL A 52 15.36 2.25 3.92
C VAL A 52 15.61 2.17 5.42
N CYS A 53 14.85 1.32 6.12
CA CYS A 53 14.99 1.06 7.55
C CYS A 53 15.39 -0.39 7.77
N THR A 54 16.64 -0.62 8.13
CA THR A 54 17.19 -1.95 8.42
C THR A 54 17.28 -2.14 9.93
N PRO A 55 16.67 -3.20 10.53
CA PRO A 55 16.77 -3.44 11.96
C PRO A 55 18.23 -3.51 12.45
N SER A 56 18.55 -2.80 13.53
CA SER A 56 19.93 -2.66 14.07
C SER A 56 20.51 -3.95 14.69
N GLY A 57 19.69 -4.96 14.94
CA GLY A 57 20.10 -6.24 15.54
C GLY A 57 20.94 -7.12 14.62
N ALA A 58 21.45 -8.24 15.17
CA ALA A 58 22.21 -9.23 14.42
C ALA A 58 21.42 -9.68 13.18
N ALA A 59 22.07 -9.61 12.01
CA ALA A 59 21.45 -9.87 10.74
C ALA A 59 21.58 -11.34 10.30
N PRO A 60 20.56 -11.96 9.69
CA PRO A 60 20.80 -13.05 8.75
C PRO A 60 21.66 -12.53 7.60
N ALA A 61 22.31 -13.43 6.88
CA ALA A 61 23.17 -13.06 5.74
C ALA A 61 22.41 -12.25 4.66
N SER A 62 21.10 -12.38 4.61
CA SER A 62 20.21 -11.69 3.69
C SER A 62 18.82 -11.57 4.33
N ARG A 63 18.20 -10.38 4.29
CA ARG A 63 16.94 -10.08 4.95
C ARG A 63 15.77 -10.12 3.97
N PRO A 64 14.58 -10.57 4.40
CA PRO A 64 13.37 -10.30 3.64
C PRO A 64 13.08 -8.78 3.62
N THR A 65 12.30 -8.34 2.63
CA THR A 65 11.96 -6.93 2.45
C THR A 65 10.45 -6.72 2.50
N LEU A 66 10.02 -5.74 3.28
CA LEU A 66 8.69 -5.16 3.19
C LEU A 66 8.79 -3.90 2.33
N TYR A 67 8.37 -3.98 1.07
CA TYR A 67 8.28 -2.84 0.17
C TYR A 67 6.96 -2.12 0.42
N PHE A 68 7.03 -1.01 1.13
CA PHE A 68 5.86 -0.30 1.64
C PHE A 68 5.48 0.87 0.74
N ILE A 69 4.21 0.92 0.38
CA ILE A 69 3.60 1.99 -0.40
C ILE A 69 2.58 2.69 0.51
N HIS A 70 2.79 3.97 0.78
CA HIS A 70 1.93 4.70 1.72
C HIS A 70 0.51 4.90 1.19
N GLY A 71 -0.46 5.06 2.09
CA GLY A 71 -1.84 5.40 1.76
C GLY A 71 -2.02 6.87 1.42
N GLY A 72 -3.25 7.39 1.62
CA GLY A 72 -3.55 8.81 1.40
C GLY A 72 -4.28 9.11 0.09
N GLY A 73 -5.11 8.16 -0.40
CA GLY A 73 -6.00 8.38 -1.55
C GLY A 73 -5.29 8.74 -2.85
N PHE A 74 -4.01 8.40 -3.01
CA PHE A 74 -3.13 8.81 -4.12
C PHE A 74 -2.80 10.31 -4.16
N TYR A 75 -3.44 11.13 -3.32
CA TYR A 75 -3.37 12.59 -3.36
C TYR A 75 -2.71 13.23 -2.14
N CYS A 76 -2.44 12.49 -1.08
CA CYS A 76 -1.78 13.02 0.12
C CYS A 76 -0.92 11.96 0.82
N SER A 77 -0.31 12.33 1.94
CA SER A 77 0.65 11.54 2.71
C SER A 77 2.08 11.59 2.14
N ASP A 78 2.98 10.93 2.84
CA ASP A 78 4.41 10.90 2.53
C ASP A 78 5.00 9.54 2.93
N HIS A 79 6.13 9.17 2.31
CA HIS A 79 6.83 7.91 2.57
C HIS A 79 7.57 7.86 3.92
N LEU A 80 7.66 8.98 4.61
CA LEU A 80 8.35 9.11 5.90
C LEU A 80 7.41 8.98 7.11
N ILE A 81 6.08 9.02 6.92
CA ILE A 81 5.12 9.10 8.02
C ILE A 81 4.20 7.88 8.10
N GLY A 82 3.68 7.64 9.31
CA GLY A 82 2.73 6.56 9.57
C GLY A 82 3.33 5.17 9.46
N LEU A 83 4.62 5.04 9.76
CA LEU A 83 5.38 3.80 9.60
C LEU A 83 5.42 2.93 10.86
N ASP A 84 4.97 3.42 12.03
CA ASP A 84 5.17 2.75 13.32
C ASP A 84 4.75 1.28 13.33
N GLN A 85 3.56 0.95 12.87
CA GLN A 85 3.05 -0.42 12.88
C GLN A 85 3.82 -1.35 11.95
N ILE A 86 4.22 -0.84 10.77
CA ILE A 86 4.96 -1.65 9.80
C ILE A 86 6.42 -1.79 10.20
N LEU A 87 7.02 -0.79 10.84
CA LEU A 87 8.36 -0.87 11.43
C LEU A 87 8.40 -1.88 12.58
N ASP A 88 7.43 -1.86 13.51
CA ASP A 88 7.33 -2.88 14.55
C ASP A 88 7.22 -4.29 13.97
N THR A 89 6.54 -4.43 12.84
CA THR A 89 6.41 -5.70 12.12
C THR A 89 7.74 -6.08 11.46
N ALA A 90 8.39 -5.14 10.78
CA ALA A 90 9.69 -5.35 10.13
C ALA A 90 10.76 -5.79 11.13
N GLU A 91 10.87 -5.10 12.27
CA GLU A 91 11.82 -5.47 13.33
C GLU A 91 11.59 -6.89 13.84
N ARG A 92 10.34 -7.23 14.15
CA ARG A 92 9.97 -8.58 14.63
C ARG A 92 10.32 -9.68 13.63
N LEU A 93 10.17 -9.41 12.35
CA LEU A 93 10.47 -10.34 11.26
C LEU A 93 11.96 -10.35 10.85
N GLY A 94 12.76 -9.42 11.39
CA GLY A 94 14.12 -9.19 10.92
C GLY A 94 14.17 -8.70 9.46
N ALA A 95 13.08 -8.10 8.97
CA ALA A 95 12.94 -7.62 7.60
C ALA A 95 13.42 -6.18 7.46
N THR A 96 13.97 -5.83 6.30
CA THR A 96 14.20 -4.43 5.93
C THR A 96 12.89 -3.82 5.44
N LEU A 97 12.50 -2.66 6.00
CA LEU A 97 11.41 -1.86 5.46
C LEU A 97 11.96 -0.88 4.43
N ILE A 98 11.35 -0.84 3.24
CA ILE A 98 11.66 0.15 2.21
C ILE A 98 10.36 0.86 1.84
N SER A 99 10.27 2.15 2.19
CA SER A 99 9.11 2.99 1.87
C SER A 99 9.39 3.86 0.66
N VAL A 100 8.46 3.90 -0.30
CA VAL A 100 8.60 4.60 -1.57
C VAL A 100 7.80 5.89 -1.61
N GLY A 101 8.46 7.01 -1.99
CA GLY A 101 7.84 8.31 -2.18
C GLY A 101 7.38 8.50 -3.62
N TYR A 102 6.20 7.98 -3.94
CA TYR A 102 5.62 8.14 -5.27
C TYR A 102 4.95 9.51 -5.46
N ARG A 103 4.93 10.01 -6.70
CA ARG A 103 4.29 11.28 -7.05
C ARG A 103 2.78 11.25 -6.83
N LEU A 104 2.24 12.34 -6.31
CA LEU A 104 0.84 12.45 -5.94
C LEU A 104 -0.03 13.06 -7.05
N ALA A 105 -1.27 12.62 -7.11
CA ALA A 105 -2.34 13.19 -7.89
C ALA A 105 -2.96 14.40 -7.13
N PRO A 106 -3.65 15.33 -7.80
CA PRO A 106 -3.91 15.38 -9.24
C PRO A 106 -2.77 15.95 -10.07
N GLU A 107 -1.70 16.51 -9.48
CA GLU A 107 -0.58 17.15 -10.22
C GLU A 107 0.14 16.13 -11.11
N HIS A 108 0.21 14.91 -10.65
CA HIS A 108 0.76 13.77 -11.39
C HIS A 108 -0.29 12.66 -11.45
N PRO A 109 -1.22 12.67 -12.42
CA PRO A 109 -2.22 11.63 -12.56
C PRO A 109 -1.60 10.29 -12.97
N TYR A 110 -2.41 9.23 -13.03
CA TYR A 110 -2.01 7.96 -13.62
C TYR A 110 -1.35 8.18 -15.01
N PRO A 111 -0.21 7.53 -15.32
CA PRO A 111 0.40 6.39 -14.62
C PRO A 111 1.59 6.75 -13.68
N ALA A 112 1.68 7.98 -13.17
CA ALA A 112 2.84 8.41 -12.40
C ALA A 112 3.11 7.50 -11.18
N GLN A 113 2.07 7.16 -10.41
CA GLN A 113 2.17 6.40 -9.17
C GLN A 113 2.70 4.98 -9.39
N ILE A 114 2.15 4.27 -10.37
CA ILE A 114 2.58 2.90 -10.68
C ILE A 114 3.97 2.86 -11.27
N ASN A 115 4.33 3.85 -12.10
CA ASN A 115 5.67 3.95 -12.65
C ASN A 115 6.71 4.22 -11.57
N ASP A 116 6.41 5.09 -10.61
CA ASP A 116 7.31 5.39 -9.50
C ASP A 116 7.47 4.21 -8.56
N ALA A 117 6.37 3.54 -8.19
CA ALA A 117 6.42 2.33 -7.37
C ALA A 117 7.20 1.21 -8.05
N TYR A 118 7.05 1.03 -9.35
CA TYR A 118 7.78 0.01 -10.11
C TYR A 118 9.27 0.36 -10.26
N ALA A 119 9.60 1.62 -10.57
CA ALA A 119 10.99 2.05 -10.68
C ALA A 119 11.75 1.90 -9.36
N GLY A 120 11.11 2.27 -8.23
CA GLY A 120 11.66 2.04 -6.90
C GLY A 120 11.90 0.56 -6.62
N LEU A 121 10.95 -0.32 -7.00
CA LEU A 121 11.08 -1.77 -6.83
C LEU A 121 12.22 -2.36 -7.67
N LEU A 122 12.38 -1.92 -8.94
CA LEU A 122 13.51 -2.33 -9.78
C LEU A 122 14.84 -1.95 -9.15
N TRP A 123 14.95 -0.71 -8.70
CA TRP A 123 16.17 -0.23 -8.03
C TRP A 123 16.50 -1.05 -6.77
N VAL A 124 15.49 -1.37 -5.95
CA VAL A 124 15.65 -2.20 -4.74
C VAL A 124 16.16 -3.58 -5.09
N ALA A 125 15.64 -4.22 -6.12
CA ALA A 125 16.08 -5.54 -6.56
C ALA A 125 17.51 -5.51 -7.12
N ASP A 126 17.86 -4.49 -7.89
CA ASP A 126 19.19 -4.31 -8.49
C ASP A 126 20.26 -3.99 -7.44
N HIS A 127 19.90 -3.40 -6.29
CA HIS A 127 20.81 -3.05 -5.19
C HIS A 127 20.69 -3.99 -3.98
N ALA A 128 20.14 -5.20 -4.19
CA ALA A 128 19.85 -6.14 -3.11
C ALA A 128 21.09 -6.47 -2.25
N ASP A 129 22.22 -6.68 -2.87
CA ASP A 129 23.49 -6.98 -2.17
C ASP A 129 23.94 -5.80 -1.29
N GLU A 130 23.87 -4.57 -1.82
CA GLU A 130 24.25 -3.35 -1.08
C GLU A 130 23.31 -3.08 0.10
N LEU A 131 22.03 -3.42 -0.07
CA LEU A 131 21.00 -3.28 0.96
C LEU A 131 20.97 -4.44 1.96
N GLY A 132 21.73 -5.52 1.71
CA GLY A 132 21.76 -6.73 2.54
C GLY A 132 20.40 -7.44 2.58
N ILE A 133 19.67 -7.42 1.48
CA ILE A 133 18.34 -8.03 1.33
C ILE A 133 18.37 -9.21 0.35
N ASP A 134 17.33 -10.05 0.44
CA ASP A 134 17.08 -11.14 -0.49
C ASP A 134 16.07 -10.68 -1.56
N PRO A 135 16.49 -10.55 -2.83
CA PRO A 135 15.60 -10.10 -3.89
C PRO A 135 14.45 -11.08 -4.20
N GLU A 136 14.57 -12.35 -3.79
CA GLU A 136 13.52 -13.35 -3.93
C GLU A 136 12.49 -13.31 -2.77
N ARG A 137 12.76 -12.49 -1.74
CA ARG A 137 11.92 -12.38 -0.54
C ARG A 137 11.37 -10.97 -0.35
N ILE A 138 10.93 -10.34 -1.43
CA ILE A 138 10.28 -9.02 -1.41
C ILE A 138 8.76 -9.22 -1.29
N ILE A 139 8.16 -8.56 -0.29
CA ILE A 139 6.72 -8.52 -0.06
C ILE A 139 6.26 -7.08 -0.25
N VAL A 140 5.35 -6.84 -1.19
CA VAL A 140 4.74 -5.51 -1.35
C VAL A 140 3.60 -5.35 -0.36
N THR A 141 3.49 -4.16 0.21
CA THR A 141 2.45 -3.90 1.21
C THR A 141 2.07 -2.43 1.27
N GLY A 142 0.86 -2.15 1.66
CA GLY A 142 0.39 -0.80 1.92
C GLY A 142 -1.06 -0.76 2.41
N PRO A 143 -1.45 0.33 3.08
CA PRO A 143 -2.83 0.58 3.45
C PRO A 143 -3.55 1.41 2.39
N SER A 144 -4.87 1.24 2.24
CA SER A 144 -5.71 2.14 1.46
C SER A 144 -5.24 2.28 0.01
N ALA A 145 -5.01 3.49 -0.48
CA ALA A 145 -4.43 3.73 -1.80
C ALA A 145 -3.09 3.00 -2.02
N GLY A 146 -2.24 2.93 -0.98
CA GLY A 146 -0.99 2.15 -1.05
C GLY A 146 -1.23 0.65 -1.19
N GLY A 147 -2.31 0.12 -0.60
CA GLY A 147 -2.76 -1.26 -0.81
C GLY A 147 -3.24 -1.49 -2.24
N GLY A 148 -4.00 -0.55 -2.79
CA GLY A 148 -4.42 -0.57 -4.19
C GLY A 148 -3.23 -0.54 -5.15
N LEU A 149 -2.28 0.37 -4.88
CA LEU A 149 -1.05 0.47 -5.68
C LEU A 149 -0.15 -0.76 -5.53
N SER A 150 -0.13 -1.41 -4.35
CA SER A 150 0.55 -2.70 -4.15
C SER A 150 -0.06 -3.81 -5.00
N ALA A 151 -1.40 -3.89 -5.07
CA ALA A 151 -2.11 -4.84 -5.93
C ALA A 151 -1.85 -4.56 -7.42
N ALA A 152 -1.88 -3.28 -7.81
CA ALA A 152 -1.53 -2.84 -9.16
C ALA A 152 -0.08 -3.20 -9.52
N LEU A 153 0.85 -2.99 -8.60
CA LEU A 153 2.26 -3.33 -8.78
C LEU A 153 2.49 -4.83 -8.94
N ALA A 154 1.78 -5.67 -8.20
CA ALA A 154 1.86 -7.11 -8.35
C ALA A 154 1.39 -7.57 -9.74
N LEU A 155 0.30 -6.99 -10.27
CA LEU A 155 -0.15 -7.21 -11.65
C LEU A 155 0.90 -6.71 -12.65
N TYR A 156 1.41 -5.52 -12.45
CA TYR A 156 2.36 -4.88 -13.36
C TYR A 156 3.67 -5.66 -13.48
N VAL A 157 4.22 -6.07 -12.33
CA VAL A 157 5.45 -6.88 -12.25
C VAL A 157 5.27 -8.23 -12.94
N ARG A 158 4.15 -8.91 -12.70
CA ARG A 158 3.82 -10.18 -13.37
C ARG A 158 3.81 -10.02 -14.89
N ASP A 159 3.12 -9.00 -15.37
CA ASP A 159 2.90 -8.81 -16.82
C ASP A 159 4.14 -8.26 -17.54
N LYS A 160 5.01 -7.55 -16.84
CA LYS A 160 6.27 -7.01 -17.38
C LYS A 160 7.46 -7.96 -17.20
N GLY A 161 7.34 -9.02 -16.41
CA GLY A 161 8.45 -9.91 -16.07
C GLY A 161 9.48 -9.26 -15.16
N GLY A 162 9.05 -8.42 -14.20
CA GLY A 162 9.89 -7.72 -13.23
C GLY A 162 10.37 -8.61 -12.07
N PRO A 163 10.90 -8.00 -10.98
CA PRO A 163 11.37 -8.74 -9.81
C PRO A 163 10.27 -9.62 -9.21
N ARG A 164 10.65 -10.82 -8.79
CA ARG A 164 9.69 -11.73 -8.15
C ARG A 164 9.19 -11.16 -6.84
N LEU A 165 7.87 -11.22 -6.62
CA LEU A 165 7.26 -10.90 -5.34
C LEU A 165 6.93 -12.18 -4.58
N LEU A 166 7.39 -12.27 -3.33
CA LEU A 166 7.08 -13.39 -2.44
C LEU A 166 5.62 -13.37 -2.00
N GLY A 167 5.04 -12.17 -1.81
CA GLY A 167 3.67 -11.96 -1.38
C GLY A 167 3.22 -10.52 -1.51
N GLN A 168 1.92 -10.31 -1.30
CA GLN A 168 1.33 -8.98 -1.17
C GLN A 168 0.40 -8.92 0.02
N LEU A 169 0.56 -7.88 0.88
CA LEU A 169 -0.28 -7.63 2.04
C LEU A 169 -1.04 -6.31 1.83
N LEU A 170 -2.34 -6.40 1.67
CA LEU A 170 -3.22 -5.33 1.24
C LEU A 170 -4.19 -4.97 2.37
N ALA A 171 -3.91 -3.87 3.10
CA ALA A 171 -4.77 -3.42 4.19
C ALA A 171 -5.81 -2.41 3.66
N ALA A 172 -7.08 -2.78 3.63
CA ALA A 172 -8.19 -1.98 3.11
C ALA A 172 -7.87 -1.30 1.76
N PRO A 173 -7.45 -2.05 0.72
CA PRO A 173 -6.97 -1.49 -0.54
C PRO A 173 -8.07 -0.82 -1.36
N LEU A 174 -7.75 0.32 -2.03
CA LEU A 174 -8.57 0.91 -3.08
C LEU A 174 -8.36 0.11 -4.38
N LEU A 175 -9.38 -0.60 -4.84
CA LEU A 175 -9.25 -1.53 -5.97
C LEU A 175 -10.12 -1.16 -7.17
N ASP A 176 -11.27 -0.50 -6.95
CA ASP A 176 -12.29 -0.29 -7.96
C ASP A 176 -12.69 1.18 -8.09
N ASP A 177 -12.34 1.77 -9.23
CA ASP A 177 -12.60 3.16 -9.55
C ASP A 177 -14.09 3.48 -9.83
N ARG A 178 -14.94 2.45 -10.00
CA ARG A 178 -16.38 2.63 -10.25
C ARG A 178 -17.13 3.18 -9.05
N ASN A 179 -16.66 2.86 -7.84
CA ASN A 179 -17.23 3.37 -6.57
C ASN A 179 -18.76 3.15 -6.45
N ASP A 180 -19.25 2.03 -7.00
CA ASP A 180 -20.68 1.71 -7.15
C ASP A 180 -21.11 0.44 -6.40
N SER A 181 -20.22 -0.14 -5.57
CA SER A 181 -20.52 -1.31 -4.77
C SER A 181 -21.61 -1.03 -3.72
N ALA A 182 -22.27 -2.08 -3.24
CA ALA A 182 -23.27 -1.92 -2.19
C ALA A 182 -22.69 -1.28 -0.93
N SER A 183 -21.45 -1.64 -0.53
CA SER A 183 -20.78 -1.02 0.62
C SER A 183 -20.43 0.44 0.36
N ALA A 184 -20.02 0.82 -0.84
CA ALA A 184 -19.78 2.22 -1.19
C ALA A 184 -21.07 3.06 -1.03
N LEU A 185 -22.19 2.56 -1.52
CA LEU A 185 -23.50 3.22 -1.39
C LEU A 185 -24.03 3.27 0.06
N GLN A 186 -23.75 2.22 0.87
CA GLN A 186 -24.13 2.16 2.28
C GLN A 186 -23.34 3.15 3.14
N MET A 187 -22.09 3.42 2.78
CA MET A 187 -21.17 4.27 3.53
C MET A 187 -21.03 5.68 2.93
N ASP A 188 -22.08 6.17 2.31
CA ASP A 188 -22.14 7.55 1.81
C ASP A 188 -22.44 8.49 2.99
N ASP A 189 -21.57 9.46 3.25
CA ASP A 189 -21.65 10.47 4.34
C ASP A 189 -21.71 9.91 5.78
N VAL A 190 -21.19 8.71 6.02
CA VAL A 190 -21.29 8.03 7.34
C VAL A 190 -19.97 7.84 8.07
N GLU A 191 -18.80 8.00 7.41
CA GLU A 191 -17.50 7.78 8.05
C GLU A 191 -16.40 8.76 7.60
N LEU A 192 -15.19 8.61 8.16
CA LEU A 192 -14.05 9.49 7.86
C LEU A 192 -13.48 9.33 6.45
N PHE A 193 -13.60 8.13 5.88
CA PHE A 193 -13.29 7.84 4.49
C PHE A 193 -14.51 7.14 3.89
N ASP A 194 -15.42 7.92 3.38
CA ASP A 194 -16.67 7.49 2.81
C ASP A 194 -16.62 7.43 1.28
N ARG A 195 -17.76 7.19 0.66
CA ARG A 195 -17.90 7.16 -0.79
C ARG A 195 -17.41 8.45 -1.46
N SER A 196 -17.66 9.61 -0.87
CA SER A 196 -17.25 10.90 -1.44
C SER A 196 -15.73 11.09 -1.43
N HIS A 197 -15.06 10.60 -0.40
CA HIS A 197 -13.60 10.59 -0.32
C HIS A 197 -12.99 9.62 -1.33
N ASN A 198 -13.60 8.44 -1.51
CA ASN A 198 -13.18 7.47 -2.52
C ASN A 198 -13.37 8.03 -3.94
N GLU A 199 -14.48 8.72 -4.20
CA GLU A 199 -14.74 9.44 -5.45
C GLU A 199 -13.64 10.46 -5.75
N PHE A 200 -13.30 11.29 -4.75
CA PHE A 200 -12.24 12.28 -4.89
C PHE A 200 -10.86 11.63 -5.14
N ALA A 201 -10.58 10.48 -4.53
CA ALA A 201 -9.34 9.75 -4.74
C ALA A 201 -9.21 9.28 -6.19
N TRP A 202 -10.25 8.65 -6.71
CA TRP A 202 -10.25 8.15 -8.08
C TRP A 202 -10.29 9.26 -9.12
N SER A 203 -11.08 10.32 -8.90
CA SER A 203 -11.10 11.48 -9.81
C SER A 203 -9.77 12.24 -9.82
N SER A 204 -9.07 12.31 -8.69
CA SER A 204 -7.72 12.87 -8.63
C SER A 204 -6.72 12.05 -9.45
N LEU A 205 -6.82 10.71 -9.39
CA LEU A 205 -5.93 9.79 -10.09
C LEU A 205 -6.20 9.71 -11.59
N LEU A 206 -7.48 9.65 -11.99
CA LEU A 206 -7.93 9.29 -13.34
C LEU A 206 -8.57 10.44 -14.12
N GLY A 207 -8.92 11.55 -13.44
CA GLY A 207 -9.70 12.62 -14.05
C GLY A 207 -11.02 12.13 -14.63
N ASP A 208 -11.36 12.58 -15.81
CA ASP A 208 -12.61 12.24 -16.53
C ASP A 208 -12.67 10.75 -16.97
N ALA A 209 -11.57 10.00 -16.88
CA ALA A 209 -11.55 8.57 -17.23
C ALA A 209 -12.14 7.68 -16.13
N GLN A 210 -12.31 8.19 -14.90
CA GLN A 210 -12.88 7.43 -13.78
C GLN A 210 -14.22 6.80 -14.15
N GLY A 211 -14.41 5.54 -13.76
CA GLY A 211 -15.65 4.79 -14.04
C GLY A 211 -15.81 4.36 -15.50
N GLY A 212 -14.99 4.88 -16.41
CA GLY A 212 -15.02 4.56 -17.83
C GLY A 212 -14.68 3.10 -18.14
N ALA A 213 -14.99 2.66 -19.35
CA ALA A 213 -14.74 1.27 -19.78
C ALA A 213 -13.24 0.95 -19.93
N ASP A 214 -12.44 1.96 -20.27
CA ASP A 214 -11.03 1.79 -20.67
C ASP A 214 -10.03 2.07 -19.51
N VAL A 215 -10.51 2.12 -18.26
CA VAL A 215 -9.62 2.30 -17.09
C VAL A 215 -8.67 1.09 -17.00
N PRO A 216 -7.34 1.32 -17.01
CA PRO A 216 -6.36 0.24 -16.99
C PRO A 216 -6.36 -0.53 -15.66
N GLN A 217 -6.11 -1.84 -15.72
CA GLN A 217 -5.96 -2.70 -14.53
C GLN A 217 -4.82 -2.28 -13.59
N TYR A 218 -3.84 -1.55 -14.08
CA TYR A 218 -2.73 -1.04 -13.28
C TYR A 218 -3.05 0.31 -12.60
N ALA A 219 -4.18 0.91 -12.92
CA ALA A 219 -4.77 2.01 -12.18
C ALA A 219 -5.76 1.49 -11.13
N ALA A 220 -6.66 0.60 -11.55
CA ALA A 220 -7.71 0.00 -10.74
C ALA A 220 -7.65 -1.54 -10.84
N PRO A 221 -7.02 -2.24 -9.87
CA PRO A 221 -6.81 -3.69 -9.92
C PRO A 221 -8.08 -4.54 -10.08
N ALA A 222 -9.23 -4.06 -9.64
CA ALA A 222 -10.52 -4.73 -9.86
C ALA A 222 -10.91 -4.83 -11.36
N ARG A 223 -10.30 -4.04 -12.23
CA ARG A 223 -10.48 -4.10 -13.69
C ARG A 223 -9.72 -5.25 -14.36
N ALA A 224 -8.73 -5.84 -13.68
CA ALA A 224 -7.97 -6.96 -14.24
C ALA A 224 -8.91 -8.13 -14.60
N THR A 225 -8.80 -8.64 -15.80
CA THR A 225 -9.58 -9.81 -16.26
C THR A 225 -8.91 -11.12 -15.90
N ASP A 226 -7.59 -11.12 -15.73
CA ASP A 226 -6.78 -12.28 -15.36
C ASP A 226 -6.02 -11.99 -14.06
N LEU A 227 -6.27 -12.81 -13.03
CA LEU A 227 -5.58 -12.78 -11.73
C LEU A 227 -4.69 -14.02 -11.51
N THR A 228 -4.44 -14.82 -12.55
CA THR A 228 -3.53 -15.96 -12.46
C THR A 228 -2.09 -15.49 -12.21
N GLY A 229 -1.30 -16.32 -11.53
CA GLY A 229 0.12 -16.03 -11.29
C GLY A 229 0.42 -14.91 -10.30
N LEU A 230 -0.58 -14.33 -9.65
CA LEU A 230 -0.34 -13.40 -8.55
C LEU A 230 0.33 -14.08 -7.37
N PRO A 231 1.20 -13.38 -6.63
CA PRO A 231 1.81 -13.92 -5.42
C PRO A 231 0.75 -14.19 -4.33
N PRO A 232 1.05 -15.04 -3.32
CA PRO A 232 0.18 -15.19 -2.16
C PRO A 232 -0.26 -13.83 -1.61
N THR A 233 -1.56 -13.69 -1.36
CA THR A 233 -2.19 -12.41 -1.05
C THR A 233 -2.87 -12.45 0.31
N PHE A 234 -2.61 -11.48 1.15
CA PHE A 234 -3.41 -11.18 2.33
C PHE A 234 -4.24 -9.93 2.07
N LEU A 235 -5.53 -9.98 2.42
CA LEU A 235 -6.43 -8.83 2.38
C LEU A 235 -7.18 -8.74 3.70
N ASP A 236 -7.35 -7.53 4.20
CA ASP A 236 -8.29 -7.29 5.28
C ASP A 236 -9.02 -5.95 5.13
N VAL A 237 -10.20 -5.88 5.74
CA VAL A 237 -11.07 -4.72 5.63
C VAL A 237 -12.03 -4.65 6.83
N GLY A 238 -12.45 -3.46 7.22
CA GLY A 238 -13.53 -3.26 8.17
C GLY A 238 -14.90 -3.59 7.56
N SER A 239 -15.84 -4.11 8.35
CA SER A 239 -17.18 -4.36 7.83
C SER A 239 -18.04 -3.10 7.67
N ALA A 240 -17.68 -2.02 8.34
CA ALA A 240 -18.30 -0.71 8.23
C ALA A 240 -17.40 0.24 7.40
N GLU A 241 -17.16 -0.14 6.13
CA GLU A 241 -16.22 0.54 5.25
C GLU A 241 -16.71 0.52 3.79
N CYS A 242 -16.53 1.62 3.07
CA CYS A 242 -17.00 1.76 1.67
C CYS A 242 -16.27 0.79 0.72
N LEU A 243 -15.02 0.42 1.00
CA LEU A 243 -14.19 -0.47 0.18
C LEU A 243 -14.47 -1.97 0.40
N ARG A 244 -15.33 -2.34 1.36
CA ARG A 244 -15.55 -3.73 1.78
C ARG A 244 -15.84 -4.66 0.59
N ASP A 245 -16.85 -4.33 -0.20
CA ASP A 245 -17.37 -5.29 -1.19
C ASP A 245 -16.43 -5.48 -2.38
N GLU A 246 -15.70 -4.44 -2.79
CA GLU A 246 -14.68 -4.55 -3.84
C GLU A 246 -13.51 -5.46 -3.42
N ILE A 247 -13.11 -5.39 -2.13
CA ILE A 247 -12.06 -6.23 -1.55
C ILE A 247 -12.50 -7.69 -1.47
N LEU A 248 -13.74 -7.94 -1.04
CA LEU A 248 -14.32 -9.29 -1.02
C LEU A 248 -14.36 -9.88 -2.45
N ALA A 249 -14.82 -9.09 -3.42
CA ALA A 249 -14.91 -9.49 -4.81
C ALA A 249 -13.51 -9.81 -5.39
N TYR A 250 -12.51 -9.00 -5.07
CA TYR A 250 -11.14 -9.20 -5.55
C TYR A 250 -10.52 -10.49 -4.97
N ALA A 251 -10.66 -10.74 -3.66
CA ALA A 251 -10.21 -11.98 -3.03
C ALA A 251 -10.90 -13.21 -3.64
N HIS A 252 -12.21 -13.14 -3.87
CA HIS A 252 -12.97 -14.21 -4.51
C HIS A 252 -12.44 -14.53 -5.92
N ARG A 253 -12.13 -13.50 -6.70
CA ARG A 253 -11.58 -13.66 -8.05
C ARG A 253 -10.15 -14.23 -8.06
N ILE A 254 -9.33 -13.93 -7.04
CA ILE A 254 -8.02 -14.58 -6.86
C ILE A 254 -8.21 -16.09 -6.66
N TRP A 255 -9.15 -16.53 -5.83
CA TRP A 255 -9.45 -17.96 -5.66
C TRP A 255 -9.97 -18.60 -6.94
N GLN A 256 -10.85 -17.93 -7.67
CA GLN A 256 -11.34 -18.41 -8.99
C GLN A 256 -10.20 -18.60 -10.00
N ALA A 257 -9.16 -17.77 -9.91
CA ALA A 257 -7.95 -17.90 -10.72
C ALA A 257 -6.93 -18.92 -10.15
N SER A 258 -7.36 -19.76 -9.20
CA SER A 258 -6.51 -20.75 -8.48
C SER A 258 -5.35 -20.12 -7.69
N GLY A 259 -5.42 -18.82 -7.40
CA GLY A 259 -4.47 -18.08 -6.56
C GLY A 259 -4.69 -18.35 -5.07
N LYS A 260 -3.73 -17.91 -4.26
CA LYS A 260 -3.77 -18.04 -2.80
C LYS A 260 -4.14 -16.68 -2.19
N ALA A 261 -5.30 -16.57 -1.57
CA ALA A 261 -5.72 -15.39 -0.82
C ALA A 261 -6.16 -15.77 0.60
N GLU A 262 -5.82 -14.94 1.56
CA GLU A 262 -6.35 -14.95 2.92
C GLU A 262 -7.09 -13.64 3.15
N LEU A 263 -8.37 -13.71 3.50
CA LEU A 263 -9.25 -12.56 3.65
C LEU A 263 -9.81 -12.48 5.06
N HIS A 264 -9.71 -11.30 5.69
CA HIS A 264 -10.34 -10.99 6.97
C HIS A 264 -11.29 -9.81 6.84
N VAL A 265 -12.48 -9.96 7.39
CA VAL A 265 -13.48 -8.88 7.51
C VAL A 265 -13.72 -8.59 8.99
N TRP A 266 -13.36 -7.40 9.44
CA TRP A 266 -13.35 -7.01 10.85
C TRP A 266 -14.68 -6.38 11.25
N PRO A 267 -15.46 -7.01 12.16
CA PRO A 267 -16.79 -6.51 12.53
C PRO A 267 -16.76 -5.11 13.11
N GLY A 268 -17.49 -4.17 12.51
CA GLY A 268 -17.58 -2.77 12.97
C GLY A 268 -16.32 -1.93 12.70
N GLY A 269 -15.29 -2.49 12.08
CA GLY A 269 -14.11 -1.72 11.66
C GLY A 269 -14.50 -0.70 10.59
N ILE A 270 -14.06 0.54 10.76
CA ILE A 270 -14.12 1.63 9.79
C ILE A 270 -12.77 1.75 9.08
N HIS A 271 -12.65 2.60 8.07
CA HIS A 271 -11.38 2.80 7.35
C HIS A 271 -10.23 3.20 8.28
N SER A 272 -9.13 2.42 8.24
CA SER A 272 -7.96 2.60 9.11
C SER A 272 -8.26 2.50 10.62
N PHE A 273 -9.24 1.69 11.03
CA PHE A 273 -9.62 1.53 12.44
C PHE A 273 -8.44 1.13 13.33
N ASP A 274 -7.54 0.32 12.81
CA ASP A 274 -6.35 -0.19 13.50
C ASP A 274 -5.31 0.91 13.82
N ARG A 275 -5.27 1.97 13.00
CA ARG A 275 -4.42 3.16 13.23
C ARG A 275 -5.12 4.20 14.10
N LYS A 276 -6.43 4.35 13.95
CA LYS A 276 -7.24 5.33 14.70
C LYS A 276 -7.50 4.91 16.15
N ALA A 277 -7.63 3.62 16.38
CA ALA A 277 -7.88 3.03 17.69
C ALA A 277 -6.95 1.82 17.93
N PRO A 278 -5.61 2.02 18.02
CA PRO A 278 -4.63 0.93 18.08
C PRO A 278 -4.82 0.02 19.29
N GLU A 279 -5.36 0.56 20.39
CA GLU A 279 -5.61 -0.18 21.62
C GLU A 279 -6.88 -1.04 21.59
N ALA A 280 -7.77 -0.83 20.61
CA ALA A 280 -8.98 -1.62 20.48
C ALA A 280 -8.65 -3.10 20.20
N ARG A 281 -9.47 -4.01 20.79
CA ARG A 281 -9.26 -5.46 20.63
C ARG A 281 -9.26 -5.89 19.15
N ILE A 282 -10.13 -5.31 18.34
CA ILE A 282 -10.24 -5.56 16.91
C ILE A 282 -8.97 -5.12 16.16
N SER A 283 -8.40 -3.97 16.52
CA SER A 283 -7.18 -3.42 15.94
C SER A 283 -5.97 -4.31 16.23
N LYS A 284 -5.84 -4.74 17.49
CA LYS A 284 -4.80 -5.70 17.89
C LYS A 284 -4.92 -7.03 17.15
N ALA A 285 -6.16 -7.51 16.97
CA ALA A 285 -6.43 -8.75 16.24
C ALA A 285 -6.05 -8.62 14.76
N ALA A 286 -6.37 -7.49 14.11
CA ALA A 286 -6.00 -7.24 12.71
C ALA A 286 -4.48 -7.20 12.52
N VAL A 287 -3.77 -6.45 13.36
CA VAL A 287 -2.30 -6.39 13.32
C VAL A 287 -1.68 -7.77 13.57
N ALA A 288 -2.21 -8.54 14.52
CA ALA A 288 -1.72 -9.89 14.80
C ALA A 288 -1.95 -10.85 13.62
N ALA A 289 -3.10 -10.77 12.93
CA ALA A 289 -3.40 -11.59 11.76
C ALA A 289 -2.43 -11.30 10.61
N ARG A 290 -2.19 -10.03 10.29
CA ARG A 290 -1.21 -9.59 9.27
C ARG A 290 0.20 -10.12 9.59
N ARG A 291 0.65 -9.98 10.84
CA ARG A 291 1.96 -10.48 11.30
C ARG A 291 2.06 -12.00 11.18
N ASN A 292 1.06 -12.72 11.65
CA ASN A 292 1.03 -14.18 11.56
C ASN A 292 1.09 -14.67 10.12
N TRP A 293 0.38 -14.01 9.20
CA TRP A 293 0.46 -14.35 7.79
C TRP A 293 1.86 -14.14 7.22
N LEU A 294 2.51 -13.00 7.54
CA LEU A 294 3.90 -12.71 7.12
C LEU A 294 4.89 -13.74 7.69
N GLU A 295 4.77 -14.10 8.98
CA GLU A 295 5.60 -15.12 9.63
C GLU A 295 5.49 -16.47 8.91
N ARG A 296 4.26 -16.93 8.60
CA ARG A 296 4.02 -18.18 7.85
C ARG A 296 4.57 -18.12 6.43
N LEU A 297 4.39 -17.00 5.74
CA LEU A 297 4.89 -16.81 4.38
C LEU A 297 6.42 -16.90 4.34
N LEU A 298 7.09 -16.25 5.28
CA LEU A 298 8.54 -16.22 5.37
C LEU A 298 9.16 -17.56 5.86
N ALA A 299 8.40 -18.38 6.59
CA ALA A 299 8.87 -19.69 7.07
C ALA A 299 8.80 -20.78 6.00
N THR A 300 8.01 -20.61 4.94
CA THR A 300 7.78 -21.61 3.89
C THR A 300 8.67 -21.43 2.65
N ASN A 301 9.48 -20.38 2.62
CA ASN A 301 10.31 -20.03 1.46
C ASN A 301 11.76 -19.68 1.83
#